data_73c2f7608828183f0706447312f1825b
#
_entry.id   73c2f7608828183f0706447312f1825b
#
_cell.length_a   1.000
_cell.length_b   1.000
_cell.length_c   1.000
_cell.angle_alpha   90.00
_cell.angle_beta   90.00
_cell.angle_gamma   90.00
#
_symmetry.space_group_name_H-M   'P 1'
#
loop_
_entity.id
_entity.type
_entity.pdbx_description
1 polymer ?
#
loop_
_entity_poly.entity_id
_entity_poly.type
_entity_poly.pdbx_seq_one_letter_code
_entity_poly.pdbx_strand_id
1 'polypeptide(L)'
;MTVIKVEHLVKDYGNRRGCFDVSFNVNAGEVYGFLGPNGAGKTTTIRHMLGFLKPDKGSVSINGKTTWEYAHDINANIGYIPGEINFPDKITGMELIKWMADMRGTKDLKKAKELLDFFELDPDGETKRMSKGMKQKVGIVCALMHDSQILILDEPTSGLDPLMQEKFIELIRNEQKAGRTILMSSHMFPEVEKTCDRIGIIKQGEMVTEVTMNDITKSPNKTFKVKFADGGESKRIAKEHPELDFKEINHEKNRVKIKVNDKDINAVTRLLSNYKIQYMMEEKLTLEDYFMKFYSNEIQVKGGKKS
;
A
#
# COMPACT_ATOMS: atom_id res chain seq x y z
N MET A 1 -12.91 -6.51 15.32
CA MET A 1 -13.72 -7.63 14.74
C MET A 1 -13.20 -7.87 13.32
N THR A 2 -12.88 -9.12 12.97
CA THR A 2 -12.40 -9.47 11.64
C THR A 2 -13.55 -9.45 10.63
N VAL A 3 -13.35 -8.76 9.51
CA VAL A 3 -14.31 -8.62 8.40
C VAL A 3 -13.90 -9.50 7.23
N ILE A 4 -12.64 -9.45 6.80
CA ILE A 4 -12.10 -10.32 5.74
C ILE A 4 -11.15 -11.31 6.39
N LYS A 5 -11.27 -12.60 6.05
CA LYS A 5 -10.39 -13.65 6.55
C LYS A 5 -9.93 -14.52 5.39
N VAL A 6 -8.63 -14.66 5.23
CA VAL A 6 -7.98 -15.54 4.27
C VAL A 6 -7.19 -16.58 5.06
N GLU A 7 -7.45 -17.87 4.83
CA GLU A 7 -6.86 -18.97 5.59
C GLU A 7 -6.26 -20.01 4.65
N HIS A 8 -4.95 -20.15 4.72
CA HIS A 8 -4.19 -21.18 3.98
C HIS A 8 -4.56 -21.26 2.49
N LEU A 9 -4.82 -20.08 1.88
CA LEU A 9 -5.27 -19.98 0.49
C LEU A 9 -4.20 -20.47 -0.45
N VAL A 10 -4.57 -21.47 -1.27
CA VAL A 10 -3.73 -21.98 -2.35
C VAL A 10 -4.51 -21.94 -3.67
N LYS A 11 -3.86 -21.40 -4.68
CA LYS A 11 -4.24 -21.49 -6.10
C LYS A 11 -3.01 -21.62 -6.94
N ASP A 12 -2.84 -22.77 -7.56
CA ASP A 12 -1.69 -23.05 -8.43
C ASP A 12 -2.11 -23.12 -9.90
N TYR A 13 -1.57 -22.20 -10.70
CA TYR A 13 -1.74 -22.19 -12.17
C TYR A 13 -0.61 -22.92 -12.91
N GLY A 14 0.29 -23.59 -12.18
CA GLY A 14 1.52 -24.15 -12.71
C GLY A 14 2.66 -23.13 -12.81
N ASN A 15 3.87 -23.64 -12.99
CA ASN A 15 5.08 -22.82 -13.14
C ASN A 15 5.30 -21.78 -12.02
N ARG A 16 4.92 -22.09 -10.79
CA ARG A 16 4.97 -21.19 -9.61
C ARG A 16 4.18 -19.90 -9.80
N ARG A 17 3.07 -19.95 -10.54
CA ARG A 17 2.12 -18.84 -10.68
C ARG A 17 0.91 -19.12 -9.80
N GLY A 18 0.50 -18.15 -9.00
CA GLY A 18 -0.65 -18.30 -8.14
C GLY A 18 -0.44 -17.69 -6.75
N CYS A 19 -1.06 -18.30 -5.76
CA CYS A 19 -0.84 -18.03 -4.34
C CYS A 19 -0.66 -19.36 -3.59
N PHE A 20 0.27 -19.36 -2.61
CA PHE A 20 0.75 -20.55 -1.95
C PHE A 20 0.74 -20.30 -0.44
N ASP A 21 -0.26 -20.85 0.26
CA ASP A 21 -0.44 -20.72 1.72
C ASP A 21 -0.59 -19.26 2.22
N VAL A 22 -1.38 -18.45 1.49
CA VAL A 22 -1.64 -17.06 1.88
C VAL A 22 -2.65 -17.03 3.02
N SER A 23 -2.26 -16.41 4.14
CA SER A 23 -3.11 -16.27 5.34
C SER A 23 -2.98 -14.87 5.91
N PHE A 24 -4.11 -14.16 6.07
CA PHE A 24 -4.20 -12.87 6.77
C PHE A 24 -5.66 -12.54 7.06
N ASN A 25 -5.87 -11.49 7.85
CA ASN A 25 -7.20 -10.97 8.16
C ASN A 25 -7.24 -9.44 8.03
N VAL A 26 -8.42 -8.89 7.77
CA VAL A 26 -8.67 -7.43 7.79
C VAL A 26 -9.77 -7.15 8.80
N ASN A 27 -9.55 -6.19 9.68
CA ASN A 27 -10.47 -5.84 10.74
C ASN A 27 -11.44 -4.74 10.30
N ALA A 28 -12.57 -4.61 11.01
CA ALA A 28 -13.54 -3.56 10.75
C ALA A 28 -12.90 -2.16 10.88
N GLY A 29 -13.13 -1.30 9.89
CA GLY A 29 -12.60 0.06 9.84
C GLY A 29 -11.10 0.17 9.58
N GLU A 30 -10.44 -0.94 9.25
CA GLU A 30 -9.01 -0.99 8.93
C GLU A 30 -8.77 -0.72 7.43
N VAL A 31 -7.71 0.01 7.13
CA VAL A 31 -7.13 0.05 5.79
C VAL A 31 -5.93 -0.91 5.74
N TYR A 32 -6.11 -2.01 5.04
CA TYR A 32 -5.10 -3.05 4.87
C TYR A 32 -4.43 -2.94 3.50
N GLY A 33 -3.12 -2.72 3.51
CA GLY A 33 -2.30 -2.68 2.31
C GLY A 33 -1.80 -4.09 1.93
N PHE A 34 -2.05 -4.53 0.71
CA PHE A 34 -1.54 -5.79 0.19
C PHE A 34 -0.44 -5.51 -0.83
N LEU A 35 0.81 -5.44 -0.35
CA LEU A 35 1.97 -4.92 -1.07
C LEU A 35 2.79 -6.05 -1.70
N GLY A 36 3.19 -5.86 -2.95
CA GLY A 36 4.08 -6.81 -3.63
C GLY A 36 4.30 -6.46 -5.10
N PRO A 37 5.34 -7.00 -5.73
CA PRO A 37 5.62 -6.77 -7.15
C PRO A 37 4.52 -7.33 -8.05
N ASN A 38 4.57 -6.96 -9.33
CA ASN A 38 3.68 -7.53 -10.33
C ASN A 38 3.91 -9.04 -10.42
N GLY A 39 2.82 -9.80 -10.50
CA GLY A 39 2.87 -11.27 -10.52
C GLY A 39 3.05 -11.93 -9.13
N ALA A 40 3.09 -11.17 -8.04
CA ALA A 40 3.26 -11.71 -6.69
C ALA A 40 2.05 -12.50 -6.15
N GLY A 41 0.90 -12.49 -6.84
CA GLY A 41 -0.32 -13.19 -6.40
C GLY A 41 -1.43 -12.27 -5.86
N LYS A 42 -1.24 -10.94 -5.84
CA LYS A 42 -2.21 -9.96 -5.29
C LYS A 42 -3.59 -10.09 -5.93
N THR A 43 -3.69 -9.92 -7.26
CA THR A 43 -4.95 -10.03 -7.99
C THR A 43 -5.58 -11.43 -7.88
N THR A 44 -4.76 -12.48 -7.83
CA THR A 44 -5.27 -13.85 -7.60
C THR A 44 -5.97 -13.95 -6.25
N THR A 45 -5.35 -13.45 -5.20
CA THR A 45 -5.94 -13.43 -3.84
C THR A 45 -7.22 -12.59 -3.81
N ILE A 46 -7.23 -11.40 -4.41
CA ILE A 46 -8.42 -10.53 -4.52
C ILE A 46 -9.56 -11.24 -5.26
N ARG A 47 -9.28 -11.94 -6.35
CA ARG A 47 -10.31 -12.69 -7.08
C ARG A 47 -10.97 -13.79 -6.25
N HIS A 48 -10.25 -14.40 -5.31
CA HIS A 48 -10.84 -15.33 -4.34
C HIS A 48 -11.71 -14.62 -3.31
N MET A 49 -11.33 -13.42 -2.87
CA MET A 49 -12.16 -12.61 -1.96
C MET A 49 -13.50 -12.21 -2.61
N LEU A 50 -13.51 -12.02 -3.93
CA LEU A 50 -14.72 -11.69 -4.68
C LEU A 50 -15.52 -12.92 -5.12
N GLY A 51 -15.02 -14.13 -4.79
CA GLY A 51 -15.66 -15.37 -5.23
C GLY A 51 -15.58 -15.61 -6.75
N PHE A 52 -14.67 -14.96 -7.47
CA PHE A 52 -14.47 -15.16 -8.90
C PHE A 52 -13.64 -16.42 -9.20
N LEU A 53 -12.95 -16.95 -8.20
CA LEU A 53 -12.10 -18.12 -8.29
C LEU A 53 -12.37 -19.05 -7.12
N LYS A 54 -12.44 -20.36 -7.40
CA LYS A 54 -12.48 -21.38 -6.36
C LYS A 54 -11.05 -21.69 -5.91
N PRO A 55 -10.77 -21.69 -4.60
CA PRO A 55 -9.47 -22.08 -4.08
C PRO A 55 -9.21 -23.58 -4.32
N ASP A 56 -7.94 -23.95 -4.52
CA ASP A 56 -7.51 -25.34 -4.57
C ASP A 56 -7.39 -25.90 -3.14
N LYS A 57 -6.95 -25.06 -2.19
CA LYS A 57 -6.94 -25.34 -0.73
C LYS A 57 -7.20 -24.06 0.05
N GLY A 58 -7.56 -24.23 1.31
CA GLY A 58 -7.86 -23.12 2.20
C GLY A 58 -9.23 -22.51 1.96
N SER A 59 -9.45 -21.35 2.54
CA SER A 59 -10.74 -20.65 2.45
C SER A 59 -10.57 -19.14 2.50
N VAL A 60 -11.57 -18.44 1.95
CA VAL A 60 -11.73 -17.00 2.09
C VAL A 60 -13.15 -16.73 2.55
N SER A 61 -13.29 -15.89 3.57
CA SER A 61 -14.60 -15.48 4.08
C SER A 61 -14.67 -13.96 4.30
N ILE A 62 -15.87 -13.41 4.10
CA ILE A 62 -16.18 -12.01 4.37
C ILE A 62 -17.44 -11.98 5.25
N ASN A 63 -17.34 -11.29 6.39
CA ASN A 63 -18.38 -11.27 7.43
C ASN A 63 -18.86 -12.69 7.83
N GLY A 64 -17.91 -13.65 7.90
CA GLY A 64 -18.16 -15.05 8.27
C GLY A 64 -18.78 -15.91 7.17
N LYS A 65 -19.08 -15.36 5.98
CA LYS A 65 -19.58 -16.11 4.82
C LYS A 65 -18.45 -16.46 3.87
N THR A 66 -18.39 -17.72 3.42
CA THR A 66 -17.40 -18.20 2.43
C THR A 66 -17.63 -17.50 1.08
N THR A 67 -16.60 -16.88 0.54
CA THR A 67 -16.74 -16.03 -0.66
C THR A 67 -17.12 -16.81 -1.91
N TRP A 68 -16.67 -18.06 -2.05
CA TRP A 68 -17.02 -18.90 -3.18
C TRP A 68 -18.51 -19.29 -3.22
N GLU A 69 -19.10 -19.56 -2.06
CA GLU A 69 -20.48 -20.04 -1.95
C GLU A 69 -21.50 -18.88 -1.96
N TYR A 70 -21.10 -17.74 -1.37
CA TYR A 70 -21.98 -16.59 -1.14
C TYR A 70 -21.54 -15.35 -1.95
N ALA A 71 -20.86 -15.55 -3.11
CA ALA A 71 -20.28 -14.47 -3.91
C ALA A 71 -21.31 -13.37 -4.25
N HIS A 72 -22.53 -13.75 -4.62
CA HIS A 72 -23.58 -12.80 -5.00
C HIS A 72 -23.94 -11.86 -3.84
N ASP A 73 -24.22 -12.42 -2.65
CA ASP A 73 -24.63 -11.64 -1.47
C ASP A 73 -23.50 -10.74 -0.95
N ILE A 74 -22.28 -11.28 -1.00
CA ILE A 74 -21.09 -10.58 -0.54
C ILE A 74 -20.78 -9.38 -1.46
N ASN A 75 -20.76 -9.61 -2.77
CA ASN A 75 -20.40 -8.57 -3.74
C ASN A 75 -21.42 -7.44 -3.82
N ALA A 76 -22.69 -7.67 -3.44
CA ALA A 76 -23.70 -6.63 -3.34
C ALA A 76 -23.27 -5.50 -2.37
N ASN A 77 -22.45 -5.81 -1.36
CA ASN A 77 -21.99 -4.88 -0.33
C ASN A 77 -20.51 -4.45 -0.48
N ILE A 78 -19.86 -4.80 -1.60
CA ILE A 78 -18.46 -4.47 -1.86
C ILE A 78 -18.36 -3.40 -2.96
N GLY A 79 -17.56 -2.36 -2.70
CA GLY A 79 -17.03 -1.48 -3.74
C GLY A 79 -15.73 -2.09 -4.27
N TYR A 80 -15.67 -2.38 -5.57
CA TYR A 80 -14.53 -3.04 -6.18
C TYR A 80 -13.91 -2.23 -7.31
N ILE A 81 -12.59 -2.05 -7.28
CA ILE A 81 -11.78 -1.54 -8.39
C ILE A 81 -10.90 -2.67 -8.90
N PRO A 82 -11.04 -3.12 -10.15
CA PRO A 82 -10.16 -4.10 -10.75
C PRO A 82 -8.80 -3.49 -11.13
N GLY A 83 -7.72 -4.29 -11.09
CA GLY A 83 -6.37 -3.84 -11.45
C GLY A 83 -6.22 -3.45 -12.92
N GLU A 84 -7.04 -4.03 -13.80
CA GLU A 84 -7.17 -3.64 -15.20
C GLU A 84 -8.62 -3.27 -15.50
N ILE A 85 -8.84 -2.02 -15.87
CA ILE A 85 -10.16 -1.49 -16.18
C ILE A 85 -10.40 -1.57 -17.68
N ASN A 86 -11.34 -2.42 -18.06
CA ASN A 86 -11.85 -2.54 -19.43
C ASN A 86 -13.34 -2.24 -19.42
N PHE A 87 -13.75 -1.22 -20.15
CA PHE A 87 -15.15 -0.85 -20.31
C PHE A 87 -15.69 -1.26 -21.67
N PRO A 88 -16.99 -1.50 -21.81
CA PRO A 88 -17.61 -1.72 -23.10
C PRO A 88 -17.34 -0.54 -24.04
N ASP A 89 -17.12 -0.83 -25.31
CA ASP A 89 -17.01 0.19 -26.36
C ASP A 89 -18.36 0.88 -26.60
N LYS A 90 -18.34 2.09 -27.11
CA LYS A 90 -19.51 2.86 -27.55
C LYS A 90 -20.49 3.29 -26.44
N ILE A 91 -20.04 3.37 -25.21
CA ILE A 91 -20.76 4.02 -24.11
C ILE A 91 -19.93 5.18 -23.56
N THR A 92 -20.59 6.18 -23.00
CA THR A 92 -19.91 7.26 -22.27
C THR A 92 -19.62 6.84 -20.84
N GLY A 93 -18.70 7.57 -20.17
CA GLY A 93 -18.44 7.34 -18.75
C GLY A 93 -19.69 7.55 -17.89
N MET A 94 -20.52 8.57 -18.23
CA MET A 94 -21.77 8.84 -17.52
C MET A 94 -22.80 7.71 -17.73
N GLU A 95 -22.94 7.18 -18.94
CA GLU A 95 -23.81 6.02 -19.19
C GLU A 95 -23.37 4.79 -18.41
N LEU A 96 -22.05 4.54 -18.33
CA LEU A 96 -21.52 3.46 -17.52
C LEU A 96 -21.84 3.65 -16.02
N ILE A 97 -21.65 4.86 -15.49
CA ILE A 97 -21.97 5.18 -14.09
C ILE A 97 -23.46 4.93 -13.80
N LYS A 98 -24.35 5.40 -14.69
CA LYS A 98 -25.79 5.15 -14.56
C LYS A 98 -26.11 3.66 -14.62
N TRP A 99 -25.52 2.94 -15.54
CA TRP A 99 -25.71 1.49 -15.67
C TRP A 99 -25.27 0.74 -14.41
N MET A 100 -24.10 1.08 -13.86
CA MET A 100 -23.64 0.49 -12.61
C MET A 100 -24.52 0.85 -11.41
N ALA A 101 -25.08 2.05 -11.39
CA ALA A 101 -26.04 2.48 -10.38
C ALA A 101 -27.35 1.68 -10.47
N ASP A 102 -27.89 1.52 -11.67
CA ASP A 102 -29.11 0.76 -11.92
C ASP A 102 -28.97 -0.70 -11.52
N MET A 103 -27.84 -1.34 -11.85
CA MET A 103 -27.55 -2.72 -11.46
C MET A 103 -27.54 -2.93 -9.94
N ARG A 104 -27.27 -1.88 -9.16
CA ARG A 104 -27.28 -1.91 -7.69
C ARG A 104 -28.52 -1.29 -7.07
N GLY A 105 -29.51 -0.88 -7.90
CA GLY A 105 -30.72 -0.25 -7.44
C GLY A 105 -30.51 1.16 -6.85
N THR A 106 -29.37 1.80 -7.12
CA THR A 106 -29.05 3.14 -6.64
C THR A 106 -29.68 4.17 -7.57
N LYS A 107 -30.68 4.91 -7.08
CA LYS A 107 -31.38 5.94 -7.85
C LYS A 107 -30.73 7.32 -7.76
N ASP A 108 -30.04 7.60 -6.66
CA ASP A 108 -29.38 8.89 -6.41
C ASP A 108 -27.92 8.85 -6.85
N LEU A 109 -27.59 9.70 -7.80
CA LEU A 109 -26.23 9.86 -8.33
C LEU A 109 -25.48 11.03 -7.69
N LYS A 110 -25.95 11.57 -6.56
CA LYS A 110 -25.33 12.72 -5.90
C LYS A 110 -23.86 12.41 -5.57
N LYS A 111 -23.58 11.29 -4.91
CA LYS A 111 -22.20 10.88 -4.57
C LYS A 111 -21.33 10.64 -5.81
N ALA A 112 -21.90 10.09 -6.88
CA ALA A 112 -21.18 9.94 -8.14
C ALA A 112 -20.75 11.29 -8.72
N LYS A 113 -21.64 12.29 -8.71
CA LYS A 113 -21.34 13.65 -9.18
C LYS A 113 -20.27 14.32 -8.30
N GLU A 114 -20.39 14.22 -6.97
CA GLU A 114 -19.38 14.73 -6.04
C GLU A 114 -18.00 14.13 -6.31
N LEU A 115 -17.92 12.83 -6.60
CA LEU A 115 -16.67 12.15 -6.95
C LEU A 115 -16.13 12.57 -8.32
N LEU A 116 -17.00 12.79 -9.31
CA LEU A 116 -16.61 13.32 -10.63
C LEU A 116 -16.00 14.71 -10.50
N ASP A 117 -16.64 15.60 -9.76
CA ASP A 117 -16.14 16.94 -9.47
C ASP A 117 -14.82 16.90 -8.71
N PHE A 118 -14.73 16.04 -7.69
CA PHE A 118 -13.52 15.85 -6.88
C PHE A 118 -12.31 15.42 -7.73
N PHE A 119 -12.51 14.50 -8.69
CA PHE A 119 -11.46 14.04 -9.59
C PHE A 119 -11.34 14.87 -10.87
N GLU A 120 -12.08 15.98 -11.00
CA GLU A 120 -12.05 16.85 -12.18
C GLU A 120 -12.25 16.03 -13.46
N LEU A 121 -13.26 15.17 -13.49
CA LEU A 121 -13.51 14.25 -14.59
C LEU A 121 -14.80 14.62 -15.32
N ASP A 122 -14.68 14.95 -16.61
CA ASP A 122 -15.81 14.99 -17.54
C ASP A 122 -16.11 13.55 -18.00
N PRO A 123 -17.28 12.97 -17.62
CA PRO A 123 -17.62 11.60 -17.96
C PRO A 123 -18.34 11.46 -19.32
N ASP A 124 -18.62 12.54 -20.05
CA ASP A 124 -19.47 12.52 -21.26
C ASP A 124 -18.74 11.99 -22.50
N GLY A 125 -17.41 11.81 -22.42
CA GLY A 125 -16.63 11.19 -23.48
C GLY A 125 -16.86 9.67 -23.59
N GLU A 126 -16.74 9.13 -24.83
CA GLU A 126 -16.76 7.67 -25.05
C GLU A 126 -15.64 6.97 -24.29
N THR A 127 -15.94 5.89 -23.59
CA THR A 127 -14.99 5.09 -22.80
C THR A 127 -13.80 4.59 -23.63
N LYS A 128 -14.02 4.33 -24.92
CA LYS A 128 -12.96 3.90 -25.86
C LYS A 128 -11.89 4.97 -26.06
N ARG A 129 -12.25 6.24 -26.03
CA ARG A 129 -11.34 7.38 -26.23
C ARG A 129 -10.71 7.89 -24.94
N MET A 130 -11.15 7.38 -23.78
CA MET A 130 -10.59 7.78 -22.50
C MET A 130 -9.15 7.29 -22.34
N SER A 131 -8.30 8.14 -21.80
CA SER A 131 -6.96 7.75 -21.32
C SER A 131 -7.06 6.70 -20.20
N LYS A 132 -5.96 6.02 -19.90
CA LYS A 132 -5.92 5.08 -18.77
C LYS A 132 -6.33 5.76 -17.46
N GLY A 133 -5.84 6.98 -17.20
CA GLY A 133 -6.18 7.74 -16.00
C GLY A 133 -7.66 8.13 -15.93
N MET A 134 -8.28 8.52 -17.05
CA MET A 134 -9.73 8.81 -17.11
C MET A 134 -10.54 7.53 -16.81
N LYS A 135 -10.20 6.40 -17.42
CA LYS A 135 -10.84 5.11 -17.11
C LYS A 135 -10.71 4.75 -15.63
N GLN A 136 -9.53 4.98 -15.06
CA GLN A 136 -9.29 4.73 -13.63
C GLN A 136 -10.20 5.59 -12.75
N LYS A 137 -10.32 6.89 -13.04
CA LYS A 137 -11.24 7.80 -12.34
C LYS A 137 -12.69 7.33 -12.44
N VAL A 138 -13.16 6.92 -13.61
CA VAL A 138 -14.52 6.33 -13.78
C VAL A 138 -14.67 5.08 -12.91
N GLY A 139 -13.67 4.19 -12.90
CA GLY A 139 -13.68 2.99 -12.07
C GLY A 139 -13.77 3.31 -10.57
N ILE A 140 -13.05 4.34 -10.11
CA ILE A 140 -13.11 4.83 -8.72
C ILE A 140 -14.54 5.32 -8.41
N VAL A 141 -15.12 6.13 -9.28
CA VAL A 141 -16.50 6.62 -9.11
C VAL A 141 -17.48 5.44 -9.00
N CYS A 142 -17.43 4.49 -9.93
CA CYS A 142 -18.30 3.31 -9.91
C CYS A 142 -18.15 2.47 -8.63
N ALA A 143 -16.95 2.33 -8.09
CA ALA A 143 -16.70 1.55 -6.89
C ALA A 143 -17.18 2.26 -5.60
N LEU A 144 -17.05 3.59 -5.53
CA LEU A 144 -17.28 4.36 -4.31
C LEU A 144 -18.59 5.16 -4.28
N MET A 145 -19.33 5.26 -5.40
CA MET A 145 -20.61 5.96 -5.43
C MET A 145 -21.71 5.27 -4.60
N HIS A 146 -21.53 4.00 -4.30
CA HIS A 146 -22.42 3.22 -3.44
C HIS A 146 -21.98 3.28 -1.98
N ASP A 147 -22.91 2.99 -1.07
CA ASP A 147 -22.65 3.02 0.38
C ASP A 147 -22.10 1.67 0.89
N SER A 148 -21.13 1.13 0.15
CA SER A 148 -20.49 -0.15 0.47
C SER A 148 -19.66 -0.04 1.75
N GLN A 149 -19.83 -0.99 2.68
CA GLN A 149 -19.07 -1.02 3.94
C GLN A 149 -17.66 -1.58 3.75
N ILE A 150 -17.43 -2.29 2.65
CA ILE A 150 -16.16 -2.92 2.33
C ILE A 150 -15.71 -2.43 0.94
N LEU A 151 -14.45 -2.01 0.86
CA LEU A 151 -13.81 -1.64 -0.39
C LEU A 151 -12.65 -2.60 -0.67
N ILE A 152 -12.63 -3.20 -1.85
CA ILE A 152 -11.53 -4.03 -2.36
C ILE A 152 -10.97 -3.37 -3.61
N LEU A 153 -9.73 -2.88 -3.53
CA LEU A 153 -9.15 -1.99 -4.53
C LEU A 153 -7.86 -2.63 -5.05
N ASP A 154 -7.87 -3.07 -6.31
CA ASP A 154 -6.68 -3.68 -6.94
C ASP A 154 -5.94 -2.64 -7.78
N GLU A 155 -4.73 -2.21 -7.33
CA GLU A 155 -3.89 -1.19 -7.96
C GLU A 155 -4.67 0.12 -8.30
N PRO A 156 -5.40 0.73 -7.33
CA PRO A 156 -6.41 1.74 -7.61
C PRO A 156 -5.87 3.05 -8.20
N THR A 157 -4.59 3.35 -8.04
CA THR A 157 -3.96 4.58 -8.55
C THR A 157 -3.21 4.39 -9.87
N SER A 158 -3.28 3.17 -10.45
CA SER A 158 -2.59 2.85 -11.70
C SER A 158 -3.04 3.77 -12.85
N GLY A 159 -2.10 4.54 -13.39
CA GLY A 159 -2.37 5.48 -14.50
C GLY A 159 -2.91 6.85 -14.08
N LEU A 160 -3.05 7.13 -12.78
CA LEU A 160 -3.32 8.45 -12.27
C LEU A 160 -2.02 9.29 -12.24
N ASP A 161 -2.13 10.57 -12.52
CA ASP A 161 -1.06 11.53 -12.29
C ASP A 161 -0.86 11.79 -10.78
N PRO A 162 0.30 12.37 -10.36
CA PRO A 162 0.60 12.55 -8.94
C PRO A 162 -0.44 13.35 -8.15
N LEU A 163 -1.07 14.38 -8.78
CA LEU A 163 -2.11 15.17 -8.12
C LEU A 163 -3.35 14.32 -7.83
N MET A 164 -3.77 13.51 -8.80
CA MET A 164 -4.91 12.63 -8.64
C MET A 164 -4.63 11.47 -7.68
N GLN A 165 -3.38 11.02 -7.57
CA GLN A 165 -2.96 10.06 -6.53
C GLN A 165 -3.11 10.66 -5.13
N GLU A 166 -2.71 11.91 -4.90
CA GLU A 166 -2.91 12.57 -3.60
C GLU A 166 -4.41 12.75 -3.28
N LYS A 167 -5.24 13.12 -4.25
CA LYS A 167 -6.70 13.15 -4.08
C LYS A 167 -7.27 11.77 -3.73
N PHE A 168 -6.78 10.72 -4.36
CA PHE A 168 -7.19 9.35 -4.02
C PHE A 168 -6.81 8.98 -2.58
N ILE A 169 -5.61 9.33 -2.12
CA ILE A 169 -5.17 9.13 -0.73
C ILE A 169 -6.10 9.86 0.24
N GLU A 170 -6.47 11.11 -0.08
CA GLU A 170 -7.43 11.87 0.73
C GLU A 170 -8.80 11.18 0.79
N LEU A 171 -9.29 10.71 -0.35
CA LEU A 171 -10.55 9.98 -0.45
C LEU A 171 -10.55 8.72 0.43
N ILE A 172 -9.51 7.89 0.34
CA ILE A 172 -9.39 6.66 1.15
C ILE A 172 -9.37 6.95 2.64
N ARG A 173 -8.67 8.02 3.06
CA ARG A 173 -8.66 8.45 4.47
C ARG A 173 -10.05 8.90 4.94
N ASN A 174 -10.82 9.56 4.08
CA ASN A 174 -12.17 9.99 4.41
C ASN A 174 -13.13 8.79 4.49
N GLU A 175 -13.01 7.82 3.58
CA GLU A 175 -13.77 6.58 3.62
C GLU A 175 -13.44 5.75 4.89
N GLN A 176 -12.17 5.70 5.30
CA GLN A 176 -11.76 5.09 6.56
C GLN A 176 -12.37 5.77 7.78
N LYS A 177 -12.33 7.11 7.83
CA LYS A 177 -12.97 7.89 8.92
C LYS A 177 -14.47 7.66 9.01
N ALA A 178 -15.11 7.36 7.87
CA ALA A 178 -16.51 6.96 7.81
C ALA A 178 -16.76 5.53 8.30
N GLY A 179 -15.71 4.81 8.74
CA GLY A 179 -15.79 3.45 9.33
C GLY A 179 -15.73 2.32 8.31
N ARG A 180 -15.40 2.58 7.05
CA ARG A 180 -15.31 1.54 6.01
C ARG A 180 -14.06 0.68 6.20
N THR A 181 -14.20 -0.60 5.88
CA THR A 181 -13.10 -1.57 5.85
C THR A 181 -12.54 -1.60 4.44
N ILE A 182 -11.23 -1.37 4.30
CA ILE A 182 -10.61 -1.20 2.99
C ILE A 182 -9.42 -2.17 2.86
N LEU A 183 -9.42 -2.96 1.79
CA LEU A 183 -8.26 -3.70 1.34
C LEU A 183 -7.81 -3.10 0.02
N MET A 184 -6.55 -2.66 -0.06
CA MET A 184 -5.99 -2.16 -1.30
C MET A 184 -4.68 -2.87 -1.65
N SER A 185 -4.56 -3.35 -2.89
CA SER A 185 -3.30 -3.83 -3.39
C SER A 185 -2.50 -2.68 -4.01
N SER A 186 -1.19 -2.70 -3.83
CA SER A 186 -0.29 -1.77 -4.48
C SER A 186 1.11 -2.35 -4.66
N HIS A 187 1.86 -1.76 -5.57
CA HIS A 187 3.31 -1.93 -5.67
C HIS A 187 4.06 -0.62 -5.33
N MET A 188 3.32 0.44 -4.93
CA MET A 188 3.84 1.76 -4.62
C MET A 188 3.91 1.99 -3.10
N PHE A 189 5.11 2.07 -2.55
CA PHE A 189 5.33 2.29 -1.11
C PHE A 189 4.71 3.58 -0.57
N PRO A 190 4.88 4.76 -1.23
CA PRO A 190 4.35 6.02 -0.70
C PRO A 190 2.83 6.05 -0.56
N GLU A 191 2.11 5.38 -1.45
CA GLU A 191 0.65 5.25 -1.38
C GLU A 191 0.23 4.48 -0.14
N VAL A 192 0.86 3.31 0.07
CA VAL A 192 0.57 2.41 1.19
C VAL A 192 0.95 3.04 2.53
N GLU A 193 2.11 3.71 2.60
CA GLU A 193 2.54 4.45 3.81
C GLU A 193 1.55 5.53 4.23
N LYS A 194 0.94 6.20 3.26
CA LYS A 194 0.02 7.30 3.53
C LYS A 194 -1.40 6.83 3.86
N THR A 195 -1.80 5.63 3.49
CA THR A 195 -3.20 5.20 3.58
C THR A 195 -3.43 4.05 4.55
N CYS A 196 -2.49 3.11 4.68
CA CYS A 196 -2.74 1.85 5.36
C CYS A 196 -2.35 1.86 6.83
N ASP A 197 -3.11 1.15 7.65
CA ASP A 197 -2.80 0.91 9.07
C ASP A 197 -1.85 -0.28 9.23
N ARG A 198 -2.10 -1.33 8.46
CA ARG A 198 -1.34 -2.58 8.44
C ARG A 198 -1.11 -3.04 7.01
N ILE A 199 0.02 -3.69 6.81
CA ILE A 199 0.51 -4.06 5.48
C ILE A 199 0.91 -5.52 5.50
N GLY A 200 0.34 -6.30 4.58
CA GLY A 200 0.81 -7.65 4.25
C GLY A 200 1.70 -7.58 3.02
N ILE A 201 2.89 -8.14 3.11
CA ILE A 201 3.84 -8.21 2.01
C ILE A 201 3.77 -9.60 1.39
N ILE A 202 3.47 -9.65 0.08
CA ILE A 202 3.42 -10.89 -0.69
C ILE A 202 4.51 -10.92 -1.76
N LYS A 203 5.15 -12.08 -1.92
CA LYS A 203 6.17 -12.33 -2.94
C LYS A 203 6.06 -13.76 -3.45
N GLN A 204 6.07 -13.94 -4.77
CA GLN A 204 6.00 -15.27 -5.42
C GLN A 204 4.84 -16.15 -4.93
N GLY A 205 3.71 -15.53 -4.59
CA GLY A 205 2.51 -16.22 -4.11
C GLY A 205 2.50 -16.53 -2.61
N GLU A 206 3.51 -16.14 -1.84
CA GLU A 206 3.62 -16.42 -0.40
C GLU A 206 3.65 -15.13 0.42
N MET A 207 3.05 -15.15 1.61
CA MET A 207 3.17 -14.05 2.57
C MET A 207 4.58 -14.01 3.14
N VAL A 208 5.27 -12.86 2.98
CA VAL A 208 6.62 -12.64 3.52
C VAL A 208 6.53 -12.17 4.97
N THR A 209 5.67 -11.21 5.24
CA THR A 209 5.47 -10.62 6.57
C THR A 209 4.21 -9.78 6.62
N GLU A 210 3.73 -9.51 7.83
CA GLU A 210 2.77 -8.44 8.12
C GLU A 210 3.42 -7.44 9.09
N VAL A 211 3.10 -6.16 8.91
CA VAL A 211 3.63 -5.07 9.74
C VAL A 211 2.58 -3.98 9.90
N THR A 212 2.52 -3.36 11.08
CA THR A 212 1.73 -2.15 11.27
C THR A 212 2.54 -0.91 10.91
N MET A 213 1.88 0.12 10.38
CA MET A 213 2.57 1.40 10.13
C MET A 213 3.12 2.02 11.41
N ASN A 214 2.48 1.76 12.55
CA ASN A 214 2.99 2.17 13.84
C ASN A 214 4.36 1.55 14.18
N ASP A 215 4.58 0.29 13.85
CA ASP A 215 5.85 -0.41 14.13
C ASP A 215 6.99 0.17 13.28
N ILE A 216 6.68 0.64 12.07
CA ILE A 216 7.67 1.29 11.19
C ILE A 216 7.96 2.71 11.67
N THR A 217 6.92 3.49 11.97
CA THR A 217 7.05 4.93 12.26
C THR A 217 7.44 5.23 13.71
N LYS A 218 7.11 4.36 14.66
CA LYS A 218 7.37 4.54 16.11
C LYS A 218 8.56 3.69 16.58
N SER A 219 9.55 3.47 15.72
CA SER A 219 10.80 2.85 16.19
C SER A 219 11.43 3.71 17.29
N PRO A 220 11.74 3.15 18.47
CA PRO A 220 12.42 3.88 19.53
C PRO A 220 13.85 4.28 19.14
N ASN A 221 14.35 3.80 18.02
CA ASN A 221 15.66 4.13 17.47
C ASN A 221 15.46 4.98 16.22
N LYS A 222 16.01 6.19 16.24
CA LYS A 222 16.02 7.13 15.12
C LYS A 222 17.40 7.18 14.49
N THR A 223 17.46 7.41 13.19
CA THR A 223 18.70 7.65 12.49
C THR A 223 18.79 9.12 12.11
N PHE A 224 19.83 9.79 12.59
CA PHE A 224 20.09 11.18 12.26
C PHE A 224 21.23 11.27 11.24
N LYS A 225 20.98 12.00 10.18
CA LYS A 225 21.98 12.40 9.19
C LYS A 225 22.51 13.77 9.58
N VAL A 226 23.77 13.81 9.93
CA VAL A 226 24.46 15.04 10.35
C VAL A 226 25.51 15.41 9.32
N LYS A 227 25.44 16.63 8.80
CA LYS A 227 26.47 17.20 7.92
C LYS A 227 27.22 18.31 8.66
N PHE A 228 28.53 18.24 8.62
CA PHE A 228 29.41 19.21 9.26
C PHE A 228 29.86 20.30 8.27
N ALA A 229 30.28 21.44 8.80
CA ALA A 229 30.73 22.58 8.01
C ALA A 229 32.07 22.32 7.30
N ASP A 230 32.95 21.52 7.94
CA ASP A 230 34.22 21.12 7.35
C ASP A 230 34.50 19.61 7.57
N GLY A 231 35.44 19.04 6.75
CA GLY A 231 35.73 17.60 6.75
C GLY A 231 36.49 17.08 7.96
N GLY A 232 37.07 17.96 8.72
CA GLY A 232 37.79 17.61 9.96
C GLY A 232 36.80 17.15 11.04
N GLU A 233 35.63 17.74 11.11
CA GLU A 233 34.64 17.45 12.13
C GLU A 233 34.06 16.02 12.02
N SER A 234 33.85 15.52 10.82
CA SER A 234 33.35 14.13 10.65
C SER A 234 34.38 13.07 11.07
N LYS A 235 35.69 13.37 10.93
CA LYS A 235 36.76 12.52 11.44
C LYS A 235 36.91 12.64 12.94
N ARG A 236 36.80 13.87 13.46
CA ARG A 236 36.94 14.19 14.87
C ARG A 236 35.86 13.49 15.69
N ILE A 237 34.59 13.61 15.33
CA ILE A 237 33.49 12.97 16.07
C ILE A 237 33.61 11.44 16.09
N ALA A 238 33.98 10.83 14.97
CA ALA A 238 34.16 9.38 14.90
C ALA A 238 35.31 8.86 15.76
N LYS A 239 36.35 9.69 15.97
CA LYS A 239 37.49 9.36 16.81
C LYS A 239 37.21 9.64 18.29
N GLU A 240 36.56 10.77 18.60
CA GLU A 240 36.28 11.20 19.98
C GLU A 240 35.14 10.41 20.61
N HIS A 241 34.17 9.94 19.81
CA HIS A 241 32.95 9.27 20.27
C HIS A 241 32.72 7.92 19.59
N PRO A 242 33.62 6.93 19.76
CA PRO A 242 33.48 5.60 19.18
C PRO A 242 32.29 4.81 19.76
N GLU A 243 31.73 5.27 20.89
CA GLU A 243 30.51 4.72 21.52
C GLU A 243 29.22 5.01 20.75
N LEU A 244 29.23 5.98 19.83
CA LEU A 244 28.06 6.28 19.00
C LEU A 244 27.84 5.21 17.93
N ASP A 245 26.57 4.80 17.75
CA ASP A 245 26.21 3.83 16.72
C ASP A 245 26.21 4.48 15.32
N PHE A 246 27.40 4.60 14.72
CA PHE A 246 27.55 5.10 13.37
C PHE A 246 27.08 4.07 12.34
N LYS A 247 26.06 4.40 11.56
CA LYS A 247 25.58 3.58 10.43
C LYS A 247 26.31 3.89 9.13
N GLU A 248 26.76 5.12 8.97
CA GLU A 248 27.56 5.57 7.83
C GLU A 248 28.49 6.70 8.26
N ILE A 249 29.73 6.65 7.79
CA ILE A 249 30.69 7.74 7.92
C ILE A 249 31.20 8.06 6.52
N ASN A 250 30.90 9.26 6.03
CA ASN A 250 31.35 9.74 4.72
C ASN A 250 32.18 11.02 4.90
N HIS A 251 33.49 10.86 4.91
CA HIS A 251 34.42 11.96 5.12
C HIS A 251 34.48 12.93 3.94
N GLU A 252 34.32 12.44 2.71
CA GLU A 252 34.34 13.28 1.50
C GLU A 252 33.14 14.24 1.46
N LYS A 253 31.98 13.78 1.93
CA LYS A 253 30.75 14.58 2.02
C LYS A 253 30.58 15.26 3.38
N ASN A 254 31.56 15.14 4.29
CA ASN A 254 31.51 15.66 5.67
C ASN A 254 30.24 15.28 6.43
N ARG A 255 29.86 14.01 6.33
CA ARG A 255 28.56 13.52 6.80
C ARG A 255 28.71 12.23 7.60
N VAL A 256 27.90 12.12 8.64
CA VAL A 256 27.71 10.87 9.38
C VAL A 256 26.22 10.55 9.50
N LYS A 257 25.90 9.27 9.61
CA LYS A 257 24.58 8.80 10.07
C LYS A 257 24.76 8.13 11.43
N ILE A 258 24.02 8.60 12.40
CA ILE A 258 24.09 8.13 13.79
C ILE A 258 22.72 7.57 14.15
N LYS A 259 22.68 6.32 14.62
CA LYS A 259 21.48 5.73 15.20
C LYS A 259 21.44 6.07 16.69
N VAL A 260 20.31 6.61 17.14
CA VAL A 260 20.11 7.13 18.48
C VAL A 260 18.79 6.59 19.04
N ASN A 261 18.82 6.09 20.28
CA ASN A 261 17.59 5.76 20.99
C ASN A 261 16.90 7.03 21.45
N ASP A 262 15.56 7.05 21.46
CA ASP A 262 14.76 8.20 21.88
C ASP A 262 15.16 8.77 23.25
N LYS A 263 15.58 7.89 24.17
CA LYS A 263 16.06 8.29 25.51
C LYS A 263 17.35 9.09 25.49
N ASP A 264 18.19 8.86 24.47
CA ASP A 264 19.53 9.42 24.36
C ASP A 264 19.60 10.64 23.42
N ILE A 265 18.49 11.05 22.80
CA ILE A 265 18.44 12.17 21.86
C ILE A 265 19.04 13.44 22.47
N ASN A 266 18.66 13.78 23.70
CA ASN A 266 19.13 14.99 24.38
C ASN A 266 20.64 14.92 24.63
N ALA A 267 21.19 13.75 24.99
CA ALA A 267 22.61 13.57 25.23
C ALA A 267 23.40 13.73 23.92
N VAL A 268 22.94 13.07 22.85
CA VAL A 268 23.58 13.17 21.52
C VAL A 268 23.47 14.59 20.96
N THR A 269 22.36 15.28 21.15
CA THR A 269 22.21 16.68 20.69
C THR A 269 23.18 17.62 21.43
N ARG A 270 23.35 17.48 22.74
CA ARG A 270 24.35 18.22 23.53
C ARG A 270 25.78 17.93 23.07
N LEU A 271 26.10 16.67 22.82
CA LEU A 271 27.40 16.27 22.29
C LEU A 271 27.66 16.93 20.93
N LEU A 272 26.68 16.86 20.03
CA LEU A 272 26.76 17.43 18.70
C LEU A 272 26.90 18.96 18.71
N SER A 273 26.45 19.67 19.74
CA SER A 273 26.60 21.12 19.84
C SER A 273 28.07 21.57 19.95
N ASN A 274 29.00 20.67 20.28
CA ASN A 274 30.46 20.94 20.31
C ASN A 274 31.10 20.90 18.90
N TYR A 275 30.34 20.60 17.86
CA TYR A 275 30.79 20.46 16.49
C TYR A 275 30.12 21.51 15.58
N LYS A 276 30.82 21.94 14.55
CA LYS A 276 30.26 22.87 13.56
C LYS A 276 29.32 22.13 12.59
N ILE A 277 28.05 22.05 12.96
CA ILE A 277 27.03 21.38 12.18
C ILE A 277 26.47 22.35 11.12
N GLN A 278 26.36 21.90 9.87
CA GLN A 278 25.69 22.61 8.80
C GLN A 278 24.19 22.31 8.81
N TYR A 279 23.81 21.02 8.95
CA TYR A 279 22.43 20.59 9.21
C TYR A 279 22.39 19.23 9.91
N MET A 280 21.30 18.99 10.62
CA MET A 280 20.92 17.71 11.19
C MET A 280 19.47 17.42 10.80
N MET A 281 19.22 16.22 10.29
CA MET A 281 17.88 15.78 9.91
C MET A 281 17.65 14.33 10.33
N GLU A 282 16.44 14.02 10.77
CA GLU A 282 16.03 12.64 10.99
C GLU A 282 15.82 11.94 9.62
N GLU A 283 16.50 10.82 9.44
CA GLU A 283 16.25 9.91 8.32
C GLU A 283 15.22 8.88 8.79
N LYS A 284 13.95 9.14 8.47
CA LYS A 284 12.88 8.23 8.84
C LYS A 284 13.02 6.92 8.10
N LEU A 285 12.82 5.80 8.81
CA LEU A 285 12.72 4.50 8.17
C LEU A 285 11.47 4.48 7.30
N THR A 286 11.64 4.26 6.00
CA THR A 286 10.54 4.12 5.05
C THR A 286 10.04 2.68 5.00
N LEU A 287 8.82 2.47 4.54
CA LEU A 287 8.31 1.15 4.23
C LEU A 287 9.19 0.45 3.17
N GLU A 288 9.72 1.20 2.22
CA GLU A 288 10.66 0.70 1.21
C GLU A 288 11.93 0.15 1.84
N ASP A 289 12.55 0.89 2.78
CA ASP A 289 13.74 0.43 3.51
C ASP A 289 13.44 -0.84 4.32
N TYR A 290 12.26 -0.91 4.93
CA TYR A 290 11.80 -2.09 5.65
C TYR A 290 11.65 -3.29 4.71
N PHE A 291 11.00 -3.09 3.58
CA PHE A 291 10.78 -4.09 2.55
C PHE A 291 12.10 -4.62 1.94
N MET A 292 13.04 -3.72 1.64
CA MET A 292 14.34 -4.08 1.04
C MET A 292 15.15 -5.04 1.92
N LYS A 293 14.95 -5.04 3.24
CA LYS A 293 15.61 -6.02 4.14
C LYS A 293 15.24 -7.46 3.81
N PHE A 294 14.00 -7.71 3.38
CA PHE A 294 13.54 -9.05 3.00
C PHE A 294 14.01 -9.48 1.60
N TYR A 295 14.36 -8.51 0.74
CA TYR A 295 14.86 -8.78 -0.60
C TYR A 295 16.39 -8.96 -0.64
N SER A 296 17.14 -8.22 0.17
CA SER A 296 18.61 -8.28 0.20
C SER A 296 19.15 -9.58 0.80
N ASN A 297 18.47 -10.20 1.75
CA ASN A 297 18.90 -11.46 2.35
C ASN A 297 18.92 -12.64 1.35
N GLU A 298 18.12 -12.61 0.29
CA GLU A 298 18.14 -13.66 -0.75
C GLU A 298 19.30 -13.52 -1.74
N ILE A 299 19.83 -12.31 -1.94
CA ILE A 299 20.99 -12.09 -2.82
C ILE A 299 22.25 -12.71 -2.21
N GLN A 300 22.39 -12.69 -0.89
CA GLN A 300 23.52 -13.29 -0.19
C GLN A 300 23.46 -14.84 -0.18
N VAL A 301 22.28 -15.43 -0.12
CA VAL A 301 22.12 -16.90 -0.11
C VAL A 301 22.35 -17.51 -1.50
N LYS A 302 22.02 -16.79 -2.59
CA LYS A 302 22.28 -17.26 -3.97
C LYS A 302 23.68 -16.98 -4.49
N GLY A 303 24.42 -16.05 -3.89
CA GLY A 303 25.82 -15.76 -4.22
C GLY A 303 26.86 -16.73 -3.59
N GLY A 304 26.44 -17.59 -2.66
CA GLY A 304 27.31 -18.50 -1.92
C GLY A 304 27.46 -19.92 -2.50
N LYS A 305 26.93 -20.21 -3.68
CA LYS A 305 27.14 -21.49 -4.36
C LYS A 305 27.68 -21.28 -5.77
N LYS A 306 28.94 -20.89 -5.85
CA LYS A 306 29.84 -21.11 -6.99
C LYS A 306 31.24 -21.29 -6.41
N SER A 307 31.59 -22.50 -6.15
CA SER A 307 32.94 -23.06 -6.23
C SER A 307 32.82 -24.58 -6.32
#